data_beb5f2f0965123402077691369e326f4
#
_entry.id   beb5f2f0965123402077691369e326f4
#
_cell.length_a   1.000
_cell.length_b   1.000
_cell.length_c   1.000
_cell.angle_alpha   90.00
_cell.angle_beta   90.00
_cell.angle_gamma   90.00
#
_symmetry.space_group_name_H-M   'P 1'
#
loop_
_entity.id
_entity.type
_entity.pdbx_description
1 polymer ?
#
loop_
_entity_poly.entity_id
_entity_poly.type
_entity_poly.pdbx_seq_one_letter_code
_entity_poly.pdbx_strand_id
1 'polypeptide(L)'
;MKYRLEETVPHCLECGNPLPYGRKDRKFCCPACKNRNHNRESRRWRFRYSTVIGILEKNHGILRHLIQMGIRSIAKEEIAQLGYRLEFVTSSGREGCRTVFRCFDIVFFDMGSRLSGIAMEDLPWSRDEAAGA
;
A
#
# COMPACT_ATOMS: atom_id res chain seq x y z
N MET A 1 11.34 40.00 24.37
CA MET A 1 11.32 39.46 24.38
C MET A 1 11.37 38.59 24.26
N LYS A 2 11.41 38.24 24.29
CA LYS A 2 11.45 37.55 24.16
C LYS A 2 11.24 36.59 24.09
N TYR A 3 11.19 36.10 23.80
CA TYR A 3 10.79 35.26 23.76
C TYR A 3 11.31 34.26 23.66
N ARG A 4 11.75 33.95 24.11
CA ARG A 4 12.19 33.02 24.18
C ARG A 4 11.66 32.12 24.22
N LEU A 5 11.57 31.89 23.86
CA LEU A 5 11.10 31.07 23.66
C LEU A 5 11.31 30.08 24.11
N GLU A 6 11.14 29.90 24.42
CA GLU A 6 11.11 28.86 25.04
C GLU A 6 11.56 27.82 24.37
N GLU A 7 12.55 27.71 24.39
CA GLU A 7 13.12 26.60 24.09
C GLU A 7 12.63 25.60 24.92
N THR A 8 11.57 24.98 24.51
CA THR A 8 11.12 23.78 25.13
C THR A 8 12.22 22.76 25.05
N VAL A 9 12.55 22.20 26.17
CA VAL A 9 13.51 21.10 26.20
C VAL A 9 12.95 19.94 25.40
N PRO A 10 13.71 19.39 24.46
CA PRO A 10 13.23 18.23 23.74
C PRO A 10 13.11 17.01 24.67
N HIS A 11 12.22 16.12 24.29
CA HIS A 11 11.97 14.91 25.08
C HIS A 11 12.24 13.67 24.23
N CYS A 12 12.64 12.61 24.89
CA CYS A 12 12.86 11.34 24.22
C CYS A 12 11.56 10.85 23.57
N LEU A 13 11.63 10.52 22.32
CA LEU A 13 10.44 10.09 21.59
C LEU A 13 9.91 8.74 22.08
N GLU A 14 10.73 8.00 22.84
CA GLU A 14 10.31 6.71 23.34
C GLU A 14 9.81 6.76 24.77
N CYS A 15 10.63 7.27 25.70
CA CYS A 15 10.26 7.22 27.10
C CYS A 15 9.73 8.55 27.64
N GLY A 16 9.87 9.62 26.88
CA GLY A 16 9.34 10.92 27.29
C GLY A 16 10.24 11.68 28.23
N ASN A 17 11.39 11.12 28.62
CA ASN A 17 12.29 11.85 29.50
C ASN A 17 12.89 13.05 28.81
N PRO A 18 13.12 14.14 29.55
CA PRO A 18 13.70 15.33 28.93
C PRO A 18 15.13 15.11 28.49
N LEU A 19 15.51 15.78 27.42
CA LEU A 19 16.86 15.73 26.88
C LEU A 19 17.49 17.12 27.03
N PRO A 20 17.97 17.46 28.25
CA PRO A 20 18.40 18.85 28.51
C PRO A 20 19.72 19.20 27.86
N TYR A 21 20.46 18.27 27.34
CA TYR A 21 21.73 18.54 26.69
C TYR A 21 21.89 17.61 25.50
N GLY A 22 22.92 17.88 24.72
CA GLY A 22 23.16 17.13 23.51
C GLY A 22 22.81 17.95 22.29
N ARG A 23 22.77 17.31 21.13
CA ARG A 23 22.48 18.01 19.89
C ARG A 23 21.02 18.45 19.86
N LYS A 24 20.77 19.51 19.12
CA LYS A 24 19.41 20.03 19.02
C LYS A 24 18.45 19.04 18.38
N ASP A 25 18.97 18.20 17.51
CA ASP A 25 18.15 17.21 16.83
C ASP A 25 18.08 15.87 17.56
N ARG A 26 18.54 15.86 18.79
CA ARG A 26 18.53 14.63 19.59
C ARG A 26 17.08 14.20 19.84
N LYS A 27 16.81 12.92 19.58
CA LYS A 27 15.46 12.41 19.69
C LYS A 27 15.31 11.33 20.77
N PHE A 28 16.40 10.72 21.23
CA PHE A 28 16.35 9.62 22.16
C PHE A 28 17.38 9.79 23.27
N CYS A 29 17.01 9.30 24.46
CA CYS A 29 17.90 9.43 25.61
C CYS A 29 19.02 8.38 25.60
N CYS A 30 18.79 7.26 24.94
CA CYS A 30 19.77 6.17 24.93
C CYS A 30 19.51 5.26 23.74
N PRO A 31 20.50 4.42 23.35
CA PRO A 31 20.31 3.51 22.24
C PRO A 31 19.15 2.53 22.43
N ALA A 32 18.88 2.11 23.67
CA ALA A 32 17.78 1.20 23.93
C ALA A 32 16.44 1.82 23.54
N CYS A 33 16.24 3.11 23.88
CA CYS A 33 15.03 3.79 23.52
C CYS A 33 14.91 3.97 22.00
N LYS A 34 16.03 4.29 21.36
CA LYS A 34 16.06 4.43 19.92
C LYS A 34 15.65 3.12 19.24
N ASN A 35 16.21 2.01 19.72
CA ASN A 35 15.90 0.71 19.14
C ASN A 35 14.44 0.32 19.34
N ARG A 36 13.90 0.55 20.54
CA ARG A 36 12.51 0.25 20.83
C ARG A 36 11.58 1.04 19.93
N ASN A 37 11.88 2.33 19.75
CA ASN A 37 11.06 3.18 18.92
C ASN A 37 11.10 2.73 17.47
N HIS A 38 12.29 2.46 16.93
CA HIS A 38 12.43 2.02 15.55
C HIS A 38 11.75 0.68 15.32
N ASN A 39 11.84 -0.23 16.29
CA ASN A 39 11.20 -1.54 16.17
C ASN A 39 9.68 -1.41 16.14
N ARG A 40 9.13 -0.52 16.98
CA ARG A 40 7.70 -0.28 17.01
C ARG A 40 7.23 0.35 15.70
N GLU A 41 7.99 1.34 15.20
CA GLU A 41 7.66 1.97 13.93
C GLU A 41 7.70 0.97 12.79
N SER A 42 8.73 0.12 12.78
CA SER A 42 8.85 -0.90 11.74
C SER A 42 7.68 -1.87 11.77
N ARG A 43 7.22 -2.25 12.96
CA ARG A 43 6.08 -3.14 13.08
C ARG A 43 4.81 -2.48 12.55
N ARG A 44 4.61 -1.20 12.85
CA ARG A 44 3.46 -0.46 12.34
C ARG A 44 3.44 -0.44 10.82
N TRP A 45 4.60 -0.13 10.23
CA TRP A 45 4.70 -0.06 8.78
C TRP A 45 4.49 -1.42 8.14
N ARG A 46 5.08 -2.46 8.72
CA ARG A 46 4.89 -3.81 8.19
C ARG A 46 3.42 -4.21 8.26
N PHE A 47 2.74 -3.86 9.34
CA PHE A 47 1.32 -4.17 9.45
C PHE A 47 0.52 -3.46 8.37
N ARG A 48 0.78 -2.18 8.15
CA ARG A 48 0.09 -1.41 7.13
C ARG A 48 0.34 -1.97 5.74
N TYR A 49 1.60 -2.23 5.42
CA TYR A 49 1.95 -2.79 4.11
C TYR A 49 1.30 -4.14 3.91
N SER A 50 1.39 -5.02 4.89
CA SER A 50 0.83 -6.36 4.73
C SER A 50 -0.69 -6.32 4.60
N THR A 51 -1.35 -5.37 5.24
CA THR A 51 -2.79 -5.22 5.11
C THR A 51 -3.17 -4.82 3.68
N VAL A 52 -2.49 -3.81 3.13
CA VAL A 52 -2.78 -3.36 1.77
C VAL A 52 -2.41 -4.44 0.75
N ILE A 53 -1.24 -5.05 0.92
CA ILE A 53 -0.81 -6.11 0.02
C ILE A 53 -1.79 -7.27 0.06
N GLY A 54 -2.28 -7.62 1.25
CA GLY A 54 -3.27 -8.69 1.37
C GLY A 54 -4.55 -8.40 0.62
N ILE A 55 -5.00 -7.14 0.67
CA ILE A 55 -6.19 -6.73 -0.06
C ILE A 55 -5.94 -6.83 -1.56
N LEU A 56 -4.78 -6.34 -2.02
CA LEU A 56 -4.44 -6.40 -3.43
C LEU A 56 -4.28 -7.83 -3.92
N GLU A 57 -3.69 -8.70 -3.09
CA GLU A 57 -3.54 -10.11 -3.46
C GLU A 57 -4.90 -10.79 -3.60
N LYS A 58 -5.81 -10.46 -2.69
CA LYS A 58 -7.16 -11.02 -2.78
C LYS A 58 -7.87 -10.52 -4.03
N ASN A 59 -7.74 -9.23 -4.32
CA ASN A 59 -8.32 -8.66 -5.54
C ASN A 59 -7.75 -9.37 -6.76
N HIS A 60 -6.45 -9.55 -6.79
CA HIS A 60 -5.78 -10.22 -7.90
C HIS A 60 -6.29 -11.65 -8.07
N GLY A 61 -6.46 -12.35 -6.95
CA GLY A 61 -6.97 -13.73 -6.99
C GLY A 61 -8.37 -13.81 -7.56
N ILE A 62 -9.23 -12.85 -7.18
CA ILE A 62 -10.59 -12.79 -7.71
C ILE A 62 -10.57 -12.58 -9.22
N LEU A 63 -9.76 -11.60 -9.66
CA LEU A 63 -9.66 -11.32 -11.09
C LEU A 63 -9.09 -12.49 -11.87
N ARG A 64 -8.08 -13.16 -11.32
CA ARG A 64 -7.52 -14.35 -11.95
C ARG A 64 -8.57 -15.44 -12.11
N HIS A 65 -9.36 -15.62 -11.07
CA HIS A 65 -10.41 -16.64 -11.10
C HIS A 65 -11.43 -16.33 -12.20
N LEU A 66 -11.81 -15.05 -12.32
CA LEU A 66 -12.73 -14.66 -13.38
C LEU A 66 -12.15 -14.94 -14.77
N ILE A 67 -10.87 -14.64 -14.95
CA ILE A 67 -10.20 -14.90 -16.23
C ILE A 67 -10.19 -16.39 -16.52
N GLN A 68 -9.91 -17.21 -15.51
CA GLN A 68 -9.90 -18.66 -15.68
C GLN A 68 -11.27 -19.20 -16.09
N MET A 69 -12.33 -18.52 -15.62
CA MET A 69 -13.68 -18.92 -15.98
C MET A 69 -14.15 -18.30 -17.29
N GLY A 70 -13.31 -17.54 -17.95
CA GLY A 70 -13.67 -16.90 -19.21
C GLY A 70 -14.52 -15.64 -19.05
N ILE A 71 -14.61 -15.11 -17.84
CA ILE A 71 -15.40 -13.91 -17.57
C ILE A 71 -14.53 -12.70 -17.76
N ARG A 72 -14.89 -11.84 -18.72
CA ARG A 72 -14.13 -10.63 -19.01
C ARG A 72 -14.86 -9.34 -18.65
N SER A 73 -16.09 -9.47 -18.19
CA SER A 73 -16.88 -8.31 -17.80
C SER A 73 -17.77 -8.73 -16.64
N ILE A 74 -17.87 -7.90 -15.63
CA ILE A 74 -18.66 -8.24 -14.46
C ILE A 74 -19.19 -6.93 -13.86
N ALA A 75 -20.41 -6.98 -13.33
CA ALA A 75 -20.98 -5.83 -12.66
C ALA A 75 -20.20 -5.55 -11.37
N LYS A 76 -20.05 -4.26 -11.06
CA LYS A 76 -19.32 -3.89 -9.83
C LYS A 76 -19.96 -4.47 -8.59
N GLU A 77 -21.29 -4.55 -8.57
CA GLU A 77 -21.99 -5.13 -7.44
C GLU A 77 -21.66 -6.60 -7.26
N GLU A 78 -21.56 -7.32 -8.37
CA GLU A 78 -21.26 -8.74 -8.31
C GLU A 78 -19.85 -9.01 -7.82
N ILE A 79 -18.89 -8.25 -8.36
CA ILE A 79 -17.51 -8.50 -7.97
C ILE A 79 -17.27 -8.09 -6.52
N ALA A 80 -18.00 -7.06 -6.06
CA ALA A 80 -17.90 -6.66 -4.67
C ALA A 80 -18.39 -7.75 -3.73
N GLN A 81 -19.40 -8.51 -4.15
CA GLN A 81 -19.91 -9.62 -3.35
C GLN A 81 -18.90 -10.74 -3.23
N LEU A 82 -17.97 -10.81 -4.18
CA LEU A 82 -16.89 -11.81 -4.11
C LEU A 82 -15.79 -11.36 -3.14
N GLY A 83 -15.89 -10.15 -2.61
CA GLY A 83 -14.89 -9.62 -1.70
C GLY A 83 -13.89 -8.68 -2.35
N TYR A 84 -14.12 -8.30 -3.61
CA TYR A 84 -13.24 -7.39 -4.29
C TYR A 84 -13.37 -5.98 -3.72
N ARG A 85 -12.24 -5.34 -3.45
CA ARG A 85 -12.20 -3.99 -2.91
C ARG A 85 -11.82 -3.04 -4.04
N LEU A 86 -12.83 -2.33 -4.54
CA LEU A 86 -12.66 -1.48 -5.74
C LEU A 86 -11.68 -0.33 -5.54
N GLU A 87 -11.50 0.08 -4.30
CA GLU A 87 -10.62 1.22 -4.03
C GLU A 87 -9.13 0.85 -4.03
N PHE A 88 -8.80 -0.43 -4.21
CA PHE A 88 -7.41 -0.86 -4.19
C PHE A 88 -6.97 -1.38 -5.55
N VAL A 89 -6.08 -0.64 -6.18
CA VAL A 89 -5.48 -1.03 -7.46
C VAL A 89 -3.99 -0.70 -7.39
N THR A 90 -3.20 -1.33 -8.25
CA THR A 90 -1.77 -1.05 -8.26
C THR A 90 -1.43 0.11 -9.18
N SER A 91 -2.28 0.40 -10.16
CA SER A 91 -2.10 1.60 -10.97
C SER A 91 -3.42 1.96 -11.64
N SER A 92 -3.50 3.20 -12.08
CA SER A 92 -4.65 3.67 -12.82
C SER A 92 -4.17 4.67 -13.86
N GLY A 93 -4.98 4.85 -14.90
CA GLY A 93 -4.67 5.79 -15.96
C GLY A 93 -5.85 5.95 -16.87
N ARG A 94 -5.64 6.65 -17.95
CA ARG A 94 -6.69 6.85 -18.94
C ARG A 94 -6.22 6.38 -20.29
N GLU A 95 -7.14 5.79 -21.01
CA GLU A 95 -6.87 5.34 -22.37
C GLU A 95 -8.05 5.82 -23.20
N GLY A 96 -7.86 6.91 -23.90
CA GLY A 96 -8.95 7.59 -24.55
C GLY A 96 -9.88 8.18 -23.49
N CYS A 97 -11.16 7.85 -23.55
CA CYS A 97 -12.13 8.32 -22.58
C CYS A 97 -12.42 7.29 -21.50
N ARG A 98 -11.66 6.20 -21.46
CA ARG A 98 -11.86 5.15 -20.47
C ARG A 98 -10.83 5.23 -19.38
N THR A 99 -11.22 4.85 -18.18
CA THR A 99 -10.29 4.71 -17.06
C THR A 99 -9.79 3.28 -17.04
N VAL A 100 -8.48 3.13 -17.01
CA VAL A 100 -7.82 1.83 -17.01
C VAL A 100 -7.24 1.58 -15.63
N PHE A 101 -7.53 0.42 -15.08
CA PHE A 101 -6.97 0.02 -13.80
C PHE A 101 -6.13 -1.22 -13.98
N ARG A 102 -5.12 -1.35 -13.13
CA ARG A 102 -4.31 -2.54 -13.09
C ARG A 102 -4.24 -3.07 -11.68
N CYS A 103 -4.30 -4.38 -11.56
CA CYS A 103 -4.04 -5.07 -10.32
C CYS A 103 -2.92 -6.05 -10.62
N PHE A 104 -1.69 -5.64 -10.33
CA PHE A 104 -0.47 -6.35 -10.72
C PHE A 104 -0.44 -6.52 -12.24
N ASP A 105 -0.59 -7.75 -12.73
CA ASP A 105 -0.51 -8.01 -14.17
C ASP A 105 -1.87 -8.20 -14.83
N ILE A 106 -2.92 -7.79 -14.16
CA ILE A 106 -4.27 -7.85 -14.73
C ILE A 106 -4.75 -6.44 -14.98
N VAL A 107 -5.25 -6.19 -16.20
CA VAL A 107 -5.77 -4.90 -16.59
C VAL A 107 -7.27 -5.01 -16.81
N PHE A 108 -7.98 -3.94 -16.52
CA PHE A 108 -9.41 -3.88 -16.77
C PHE A 108 -9.84 -2.43 -16.87
N PHE A 109 -11.03 -2.21 -17.46
CA PHE A 109 -11.57 -0.86 -17.65
C PHE A 109 -12.78 -0.65 -16.78
N ASP A 110 -12.90 0.57 -16.26
CA ASP A 110 -14.07 0.97 -15.48
C ASP A 110 -15.10 1.54 -16.47
N MET A 111 -16.19 0.83 -16.62
CA MET A 111 -17.26 1.22 -17.54
C MET A 111 -18.45 1.80 -16.79
N GLY A 112 -18.24 2.31 -15.57
CA GLY A 112 -19.31 2.88 -14.77
C GLY A 112 -19.92 1.87 -13.84
N SER A 113 -20.86 1.09 -14.33
CA SER A 113 -21.51 0.06 -13.49
C SER A 113 -20.84 -1.29 -13.61
N ARG A 114 -19.92 -1.44 -14.54
CA ARG A 114 -19.26 -2.71 -14.78
C ARG A 114 -17.76 -2.53 -14.95
N LEU A 115 -17.04 -3.59 -14.71
CA LEU A 115 -15.63 -3.68 -15.08
C LEU A 115 -15.56 -4.56 -16.32
N SER A 116 -14.81 -4.12 -17.32
CA SER A 116 -14.77 -4.82 -18.61
C SER A 116 -13.33 -4.95 -19.10
N GLY A 117 -13.14 -5.81 -20.09
CA GLY A 117 -11.82 -6.00 -20.68
C GLY A 117 -10.83 -6.61 -19.71
N ILE A 118 -11.31 -7.42 -18.77
CA ILE A 118 -10.44 -8.06 -17.78
C ILE A 118 -9.52 -9.04 -18.49
N ALA A 119 -8.21 -8.81 -18.38
CA ALA A 119 -7.24 -9.63 -19.10
C ALA A 119 -5.89 -9.59 -18.42
N MET A 120 -5.12 -10.64 -18.62
CA MET A 120 -3.73 -10.65 -18.18
C MET A 120 -2.92 -9.78 -19.14
N GLU A 121 -1.96 -9.06 -18.56
CA GLU A 121 -1.07 -8.21 -19.34
C GLU A 121 0.34 -8.75 -19.21
N ASP A 122 1.04 -8.87 -20.34
CA ASP A 122 2.40 -9.39 -20.31
C ASP A 122 3.37 -8.27 -19.99
N LEU A 123 3.71 -8.16 -18.73
CA LEU A 123 4.64 -7.14 -18.26
C LEU A 123 6.00 -7.77 -18.02
N PRO A 124 7.08 -6.98 -18.18
CA PRO A 124 8.42 -7.55 -17.99
C PRO A 124 8.60 -8.21 -16.62
N TRP A 125 8.04 -7.59 -15.58
CA TRP A 125 8.19 -8.12 -14.23
C TRP A 125 7.24 -9.27 -13.92
N SER A 126 6.23 -9.48 -14.76
CA SER A 126 5.28 -10.56 -14.53
C SER A 126 5.69 -11.86 -15.21
N ARG A 127 6.73 -11.80 -16.05
CA ARG A 127 7.24 -13.00 -16.66
C ARG A 127 7.85 -13.88 -15.60
N ASP A 128 7.62 -15.14 -15.75
CA ASP A 128 8.14 -16.06 -14.78
C ASP A 128 9.64 -16.16 -14.88
N GLU A 129 10.31 -15.52 -13.96
CA GLU A 129 11.75 -15.56 -13.97
C GLU A 129 12.25 -16.93 -13.63
N ALA A 130 11.45 -17.67 -12.93
CA ALA A 130 11.82 -19.03 -12.64
C ALA A 130 12.05 -19.80 -13.92
N ALA A 131 11.36 -19.41 -14.98
CA ALA A 131 11.58 -20.02 -16.27
C ALA A 131 13.00 -19.76 -16.73
N GLY A 132 13.60 -18.68 -16.26
CA GLY A 132 14.96 -18.39 -16.60
C GLY A 132 15.96 -19.08 -15.72
N ALA A 133 15.49 -19.69 -14.69
CA ALA A 133 16.40 -20.34 -13.76
C ALA A 133 16.91 -21.65 -14.30
#